data_0403922122226c7b4967f4c17db92301
#
_entry.id   0403922122226c7b4967f4c17db92301
#
_cell.length_a   1.000
_cell.length_b   1.000
_cell.length_c   1.000
_cell.angle_alpha   90.00
_cell.angle_beta   90.00
_cell.angle_gamma   90.00
#
_symmetry.space_group_name_H-M   'P 1'
#
loop_
_entity.id
_entity.type
_entity.pdbx_description
1 polymer ?
#
loop_
_entity_poly.entity_id
_entity_poly.type
_entity_poly.pdbx_seq_one_letter_code
_entity_poly.pdbx_strand_id
1 'polypeptide(L)'
;YVVDKDTFGTFIWGSMSVNMSVDEDTTIEICGVCTDICVVSNALIMRAFRPNQKIECHKDWCAGTSVAAHEAALKVMESCQIEIV
;
A
#
# COMPACT_ATOMS: atom_id res chain seq x y z
N TYR A 1 14.53 -0.89 5.94
CA TYR A 1 14.61 0.57 5.78
C TYR A 1 13.52 1.24 6.60
N VAL A 2 13.87 2.36 7.23
CA VAL A 2 12.92 3.23 7.91
C VAL A 2 12.81 4.52 7.11
N VAL A 3 11.58 4.92 6.80
CA VAL A 3 11.29 6.15 6.07
C VAL A 3 10.41 7.03 6.94
N ASP A 4 10.95 8.16 7.37
CA ASP A 4 10.17 9.17 8.08
C ASP A 4 9.44 10.04 7.06
N LYS A 5 8.20 10.37 7.35
CA LYS A 5 7.38 11.18 6.45
C LYS A 5 6.46 12.10 7.23
N ASP A 6 6.20 13.26 6.65
CA ASP A 6 5.28 14.26 7.22
C ASP A 6 3.90 14.21 6.58
N THR A 7 3.69 13.26 5.66
CA THR A 7 2.46 13.11 4.90
C THR A 7 1.90 11.70 5.07
N PHE A 8 0.62 11.52 4.79
CA PHE A 8 0.01 10.18 4.90
C PHE A 8 0.58 9.24 3.85
N GLY A 9 0.67 9.67 2.60
CA GLY A 9 1.40 8.96 1.56
C GLY A 9 2.73 9.63 1.26
N THR A 10 3.63 8.94 0.61
CA THR A 10 4.93 9.50 0.23
C THR A 10 5.36 9.04 -1.15
N PHE A 11 5.96 9.94 -1.91
CA PHE A 11 6.49 9.64 -3.24
C PHE A 11 7.87 8.96 -3.20
N ILE A 12 8.46 8.79 -2.02
CA ILE A 12 9.78 8.16 -1.88
C ILE A 12 9.80 6.72 -2.42
N TRP A 13 8.64 6.07 -2.48
CA TRP A 13 8.53 4.71 -3.02
C TRP A 13 9.04 4.59 -4.45
N GLY A 14 8.93 5.65 -5.25
CA GLY A 14 9.49 5.67 -6.60
C GLY A 14 10.99 5.53 -6.60
N SER A 15 11.68 6.33 -5.78
CA SER A 15 13.14 6.26 -5.61
C SER A 15 13.57 4.94 -5.02
N MET A 16 12.88 4.44 -3.99
CA MET A 16 13.19 3.16 -3.36
C MET A 16 13.02 2.01 -4.33
N SER A 17 12.00 2.03 -5.18
CA SER A 17 11.76 0.99 -6.17
C SER A 17 12.93 0.86 -7.16
N VAL A 18 13.57 1.98 -7.50
CA VAL A 18 14.75 1.99 -8.36
C VAL A 18 15.97 1.46 -7.62
N ASN A 19 16.17 1.90 -6.36
CA ASN A 19 17.36 1.60 -5.59
C ASN A 19 17.36 0.20 -4.97
N MET A 20 16.18 -0.35 -4.66
CA MET A 20 16.04 -1.64 -4.00
C MET A 20 16.02 -2.82 -4.96
N SER A 21 16.07 -2.57 -6.26
CA SER A 21 16.06 -3.64 -7.29
C SER A 21 14.90 -4.62 -7.11
N VAL A 22 13.73 -4.11 -6.75
CA VAL A 22 12.51 -4.91 -6.62
C VAL A 22 12.07 -5.33 -8.03
N ASP A 23 12.09 -6.62 -8.31
CA ASP A 23 11.67 -7.15 -9.61
C ASP A 23 10.19 -7.55 -9.60
N GLU A 24 9.66 -7.93 -10.76
CA GLU A 24 8.23 -8.27 -10.91
C GLU A 24 7.85 -9.58 -10.24
N ASP A 25 8.81 -10.42 -9.90
CA ASP A 25 8.56 -11.68 -9.21
C ASP A 25 8.44 -11.49 -7.70
N THR A 26 8.85 -10.32 -7.21
CA THR A 26 8.74 -9.99 -5.79
C THR A 26 7.31 -9.58 -5.45
N THR A 27 6.77 -10.09 -4.34
CA THR A 27 5.48 -9.66 -3.81
C THR A 27 5.71 -8.55 -2.79
N ILE A 28 4.98 -7.44 -2.95
CA ILE A 28 4.99 -6.35 -1.97
C ILE A 28 3.81 -6.57 -1.04
N GLU A 29 4.08 -6.67 0.26
CA GLU A 29 3.04 -6.84 1.27
C GLU A 29 2.85 -5.54 2.04
N ILE A 30 1.59 -5.15 2.25
CA ILE A 30 1.24 -3.90 2.90
C ILE A 30 0.34 -4.20 4.09
N CYS A 31 0.64 -3.57 5.23
CA CYS A 31 -0.18 -3.64 6.43
C CYS A 31 0.06 -2.37 7.26
N GLY A 32 -0.73 -2.18 8.30
CA GLY A 32 -0.53 -1.08 9.24
C GLY A 32 -1.80 -0.29 9.53
N VAL A 33 -1.62 0.93 9.99
CA VAL A 33 -2.71 1.84 10.35
C VAL A 33 -2.43 3.25 9.83
N CYS A 34 -3.47 3.97 9.44
CA CYS A 34 -4.86 3.53 9.31
C CYS A 34 -5.13 3.03 7.89
N THR A 35 -5.95 1.98 7.77
CA THR A 35 -6.29 1.39 6.46
C THR A 35 -6.77 2.44 5.47
N ASP A 36 -7.63 3.34 5.92
CA ASP A 36 -8.28 4.37 5.09
C ASP A 36 -7.48 5.66 4.97
N ILE A 37 -6.28 5.73 5.53
CA ILE A 37 -5.42 6.92 5.48
C ILE A 37 -4.05 6.54 4.92
N CYS A 38 -3.10 6.16 5.78
CA CYS A 38 -1.72 5.87 5.36
C CYS A 38 -1.62 4.62 4.50
N VAL A 39 -2.35 3.57 4.85
CA VAL A 39 -2.26 2.30 4.12
C VAL A 39 -2.76 2.45 2.70
N VAL A 40 -3.99 2.94 2.50
CA VAL A 40 -4.55 3.11 1.15
C VAL A 40 -3.75 4.12 0.34
N SER A 41 -3.32 5.22 0.95
CA SER A 41 -2.54 6.25 0.26
C SER A 41 -1.23 5.69 -0.30
N ASN A 42 -0.47 4.98 0.54
CA ASN A 42 0.81 4.41 0.10
C ASN A 42 0.61 3.23 -0.86
N ALA A 43 -0.43 2.43 -0.66
CA ALA A 43 -0.75 1.32 -1.56
C ALA A 43 -1.00 1.81 -2.99
N LEU A 44 -1.80 2.87 -3.14
CA LEU A 44 -2.11 3.43 -4.45
C LEU A 44 -0.89 4.09 -5.09
N ILE A 45 -0.09 4.79 -4.31
CA ILE A 45 1.17 5.38 -4.79
C ILE A 45 2.13 4.27 -5.24
N MET A 46 2.27 3.21 -4.46
CA MET A 46 3.11 2.07 -4.82
C MET A 46 2.63 1.42 -6.11
N ARG A 47 1.32 1.25 -6.27
CA ARG A 47 0.75 0.71 -7.51
C ARG A 47 1.07 1.60 -8.71
N ALA A 48 1.06 2.93 -8.54
CA ALA A 48 1.39 3.87 -9.61
C ALA A 48 2.85 3.71 -10.07
N PHE A 49 3.78 3.53 -9.14
CA PHE A 49 5.19 3.32 -9.47
C PHE A 49 5.49 1.90 -9.98
N ARG A 50 4.68 0.93 -9.57
CA ARG A 50 4.90 -0.50 -9.89
C ARG A 50 3.63 -1.11 -10.47
N PRO A 51 3.26 -0.74 -11.71
CA PRO A 51 1.95 -1.12 -12.27
C PRO A 51 1.76 -2.63 -12.48
N ASN A 52 2.85 -3.39 -12.63
CA ASN A 52 2.77 -4.83 -12.87
C ASN A 52 3.18 -5.66 -11.64
N GLN A 53 3.46 -5.01 -10.53
CA GLN A 53 3.91 -5.69 -9.31
C GLN A 53 2.74 -6.40 -8.63
N LYS A 54 3.00 -7.58 -8.07
CA LYS A 54 2.05 -8.21 -7.18
C LYS A 54 2.10 -7.49 -5.84
N ILE A 55 0.97 -6.92 -5.44
CA ILE A 55 0.84 -6.19 -4.18
C ILE A 55 -0.31 -6.81 -3.40
N GLU A 56 -0.05 -7.17 -2.14
CA GLU A 56 -1.03 -7.76 -1.24
C GLU A 56 -1.21 -6.87 -0.02
N CYS A 57 -2.46 -6.69 0.39
CA CYS A 57 -2.79 -6.00 1.64
C CYS A 57 -3.36 -7.02 2.62
N HIS A 58 -2.73 -7.15 3.78
CA HIS A 58 -3.16 -8.06 4.84
C HIS A 58 -4.23 -7.38 5.69
N LYS A 59 -5.49 -7.64 5.39
CA LYS A 59 -6.63 -6.96 6.02
C LYS A 59 -6.68 -7.12 7.54
N ASP A 60 -6.26 -8.28 8.05
CA ASP A 60 -6.29 -8.56 9.48
C ASP A 60 -5.16 -7.88 10.25
N TRP A 61 -4.18 -7.32 9.52
CA TRP A 61 -3.07 -6.56 10.08
C TRP A 61 -3.22 -5.06 9.84
N CYS A 62 -4.43 -4.65 9.46
CA CYS A 62 -4.78 -3.25 9.26
C CYS A 62 -5.94 -2.87 10.15
N ALA A 63 -5.98 -1.61 10.55
CA ALA A 63 -7.11 -1.06 11.28
C ALA A 63 -7.42 0.33 10.72
N GLY A 64 -8.69 0.59 10.46
CA GLY A 64 -9.14 1.87 9.94
C GLY A 64 -9.65 2.79 11.04
N THR A 65 -10.03 4.00 10.64
CA THR A 65 -10.64 4.97 11.57
C THR A 65 -12.05 4.54 12.01
N SER A 66 -12.69 3.70 11.19
CA SER A 66 -13.95 3.03 11.51
C SER A 66 -14.01 1.74 10.70
N VAL A 67 -14.94 0.85 11.06
CA VAL A 67 -15.15 -0.39 10.29
C VAL A 67 -15.57 -0.06 8.86
N ALA A 68 -16.48 0.89 8.68
CA ALA A 68 -16.95 1.30 7.37
C ALA A 68 -15.82 1.88 6.51
N ALA A 69 -14.96 2.74 7.07
CA ALA A 69 -13.83 3.33 6.37
C ALA A 69 -12.79 2.27 6.00
N HIS A 70 -12.52 1.32 6.90
CA HIS A 70 -11.63 0.20 6.65
C HIS A 70 -12.12 -0.62 5.45
N GLU A 71 -13.39 -1.01 5.46
CA GLU A 71 -13.98 -1.80 4.38
C GLU A 71 -13.98 -1.04 3.04
N ALA A 72 -14.26 0.26 3.07
CA ALA A 72 -14.24 1.10 1.88
C ALA A 72 -12.83 1.17 1.28
N ALA A 73 -11.82 1.33 2.12
CA ALA A 73 -10.42 1.38 1.68
C ALA A 73 -9.99 0.06 1.05
N LEU A 74 -10.38 -1.07 1.64
CA LEU A 74 -10.07 -2.39 1.06
C LEU A 74 -10.69 -2.55 -0.33
N LYS A 75 -11.91 -2.06 -0.53
CA LYS A 75 -12.56 -2.10 -1.85
C LYS A 75 -11.84 -1.25 -2.89
N VAL A 76 -11.38 -0.06 -2.49
CA VAL A 76 -10.61 0.81 -3.37
C VAL A 76 -9.31 0.13 -3.80
N MET A 77 -8.58 -0.45 -2.85
CA MET A 77 -7.34 -1.17 -3.14
C MET A 77 -7.59 -2.34 -4.08
N GLU A 78 -8.64 -3.11 -3.84
CA GLU A 78 -8.99 -4.25 -4.69
C GLU A 78 -9.29 -3.80 -6.12
N SER A 79 -10.00 -2.68 -6.30
CA SER A 79 -10.27 -2.11 -7.61
C SER A 79 -8.98 -1.72 -8.34
N CYS A 80 -7.93 -1.39 -7.60
CA CYS A 80 -6.61 -1.07 -8.14
C CYS A 80 -5.70 -2.29 -8.23
N GLN A 81 -6.29 -3.49 -8.19
CA GLN A 81 -5.58 -4.77 -8.35
C GLN A 81 -4.57 -5.06 -7.24
N ILE A 82 -4.83 -4.54 -6.05
CA ILE A 82 -4.12 -4.92 -4.84
C ILE A 82 -4.91 -6.07 -4.22
N GLU A 83 -4.27 -7.22 -4.05
CA GLU A 83 -4.95 -8.38 -3.48
C GLU A 83 -5.19 -8.19 -1.99
N ILE A 84 -6.42 -8.41 -1.56
CA ILE A 84 -6.77 -8.36 -0.14
C ILE A 84 -6.68 -9.80 0.40
N VAL A 85 -5.77 -10.01 1.31
CA VAL A 85 -5.48 -11.33 1.86
C VAL A 85 -5.67 -11.40 3.38
#